data_2f7535e47838e33ecba3af7a33ab2d4f
#
_entry.id   2f7535e47838e33ecba3af7a33ab2d4f
#
_cell.length_a   1.000
_cell.length_b   1.000
_cell.length_c   1.000
_cell.angle_alpha   90.00
_cell.angle_beta   90.00
_cell.angle_gamma   90.00
#
_symmetry.space_group_name_H-M   'P 1'
#
loop_
_entity.id
_entity.type
_entity.pdbx_description
1 polymer ?
#
loop_
_entity_poly.entity_id
_entity_poly.type
_entity_poly.pdbx_seq_one_letter_code
_entity_poly.pdbx_strand_id
1 'polypeptide(L)'
;MCIRDRFEFSARLEVDYINQNYGINLPENEFYETLGGLIVYQQEEIPAKGTLIEVENYEFEIKEVSSTKIERVILRVKDDN
;
A
#
# COMPACT_ATOMS: atom_id res chain seq x y z
N MET A 1 12.71 -0.37 16.09
CA MET A 1 11.72 0.40 15.33
C MET A 1 10.32 0.08 15.82
N CYS A 2 9.52 1.11 16.06
CA CYS A 2 8.14 0.92 16.50
C CYS A 2 7.20 1.11 15.34
N ILE A 3 6.25 0.20 15.19
CA ILE A 3 5.18 0.34 14.23
C ILE A 3 3.94 0.71 15.01
N ARG A 4 3.52 1.96 14.87
CA ARG A 4 2.42 2.47 15.68
C ARG A 4 1.07 2.05 15.14
N ASP A 5 0.93 2.13 13.83
CA ASP A 5 -0.35 1.85 13.19
C ASP A 5 -0.17 0.81 12.13
N ARG A 6 -1.10 -0.09 12.09
CA ARG A 6 -1.08 -1.18 11.13
C ARG A 6 -2.50 -1.40 10.64
N PHE A 7 -2.66 -1.35 9.33
CA PHE A 7 -3.97 -1.50 8.70
C PHE A 7 -3.91 -2.58 7.63
N GLU A 8 -4.94 -3.36 7.57
CA GLU A 8 -5.08 -4.33 6.47
C GLU A 8 -6.10 -3.77 5.49
N PHE A 9 -5.66 -3.53 4.27
CA PHE A 9 -6.51 -2.95 3.24
C PHE A 9 -6.67 -3.90 2.07
N SER A 10 -7.85 -3.84 1.46
CA SER A 10 -8.03 -4.42 0.15
C SER A 10 -7.29 -3.54 -0.85
N ALA A 11 -6.59 -4.19 -1.78
CA ALA A 11 -5.87 -3.41 -2.80
C ALA A 11 -6.80 -2.71 -3.76
N ARG A 12 -8.09 -3.00 -3.68
CA ARG A 12 -9.11 -2.34 -4.50
C ARG A 12 -9.48 -0.95 -3.97
N LEU A 13 -9.16 -0.67 -2.73
CA LEU A 13 -9.49 0.64 -2.15
C LEU A 13 -8.73 1.73 -2.87
N GLU A 14 -9.39 2.85 -3.05
CA GLU A 14 -8.76 3.99 -3.70
C GLU A 14 -7.81 4.69 -2.75
N VAL A 15 -6.69 5.12 -3.27
CA VAL A 15 -5.69 5.84 -2.49
C VAL A 15 -6.30 7.09 -1.88
N ASP A 16 -7.11 7.79 -2.65
CA ASP A 16 -7.80 8.98 -2.20
C ASP A 16 -8.69 8.68 -0.99
N TYR A 17 -9.45 7.59 -1.07
CA TYR A 17 -10.32 7.19 0.01
C TYR A 17 -9.52 6.92 1.30
N ILE A 18 -8.40 6.22 1.16
CA ILE A 18 -7.57 5.89 2.30
C ILE A 18 -6.99 7.15 2.93
N ASN A 19 -6.50 8.05 2.09
CA ASN A 19 -5.93 9.31 2.59
C ASN A 19 -6.95 10.12 3.37
N GLN A 20 -8.17 10.18 2.88
CA GLN A 20 -9.21 10.99 3.52
C GLN A 20 -9.74 10.37 4.79
N ASN A 21 -9.88 9.06 4.84
CA ASN A 21 -10.55 8.40 5.95
C ASN A 21 -9.62 7.97 7.06
N TYR A 22 -8.33 7.83 6.77
CA TYR A 22 -7.38 7.33 7.75
C TYR A 22 -6.28 8.33 8.09
N GLY A 23 -6.33 9.51 7.50
CA GLY A 23 -5.33 10.52 7.76
C GLY A 23 -3.95 10.14 7.25
N ILE A 24 -3.92 9.30 6.23
CA ILE A 24 -2.68 8.86 5.61
C ILE A 24 -2.38 9.77 4.44
N ASN A 25 -1.12 9.87 4.10
CA ASN A 25 -0.69 10.80 3.06
C ASN A 25 0.08 10.07 1.96
N LEU A 26 -0.59 9.12 1.32
CA LEU A 26 0.01 8.39 0.22
C LEU A 26 0.05 9.25 -1.03
N PRO A 27 1.07 9.06 -1.89
CA PRO A 27 1.15 9.83 -3.12
C PRO A 27 0.01 9.46 -4.07
N GLU A 28 -0.62 10.47 -4.65
CA GLU A 28 -1.70 10.30 -5.59
C GLU A 28 -1.20 10.66 -6.98
N ASN A 29 -1.65 9.91 -7.97
CA ASN A 29 -1.17 10.09 -9.33
C ASN A 29 -2.27 9.68 -10.31
N GLU A 30 -2.26 10.27 -11.49
CA GLU A 30 -3.24 9.95 -12.50
C GLU A 30 -3.03 8.57 -13.10
N PHE A 31 -1.87 7.96 -12.88
CA PHE A 31 -1.58 6.65 -13.43
C PHE A 31 -2.12 5.50 -12.58
N TYR A 32 -2.61 5.79 -11.41
CA TYR A 32 -3.23 4.77 -10.57
C TYR A 32 -4.28 5.42 -9.69
N GLU A 33 -5.29 4.64 -9.32
CA GLU A 33 -6.33 5.13 -8.44
C GLU A 33 -6.41 4.27 -7.17
N THR A 34 -6.07 3.00 -7.28
CA THR A 34 -6.21 2.07 -6.16
C THR A 34 -4.86 1.83 -5.50
N LEU A 35 -4.95 1.27 -4.29
CA LEU A 35 -3.76 0.93 -3.53
C LEU A 35 -2.91 -0.10 -4.27
N GLY A 36 -3.55 -1.10 -4.85
CA GLY A 36 -2.85 -2.08 -5.66
C GLY A 36 -2.15 -1.45 -6.84
N GLY A 37 -2.83 -0.50 -7.48
CA GLY A 37 -2.24 0.22 -8.60
C GLY A 37 -1.02 1.02 -8.19
N LEU A 38 -1.08 1.66 -7.03
CA LEU A 38 0.06 2.39 -6.49
C LEU A 38 1.27 1.48 -6.34
N ILE A 39 1.05 0.32 -5.75
CA ILE A 39 2.15 -0.61 -5.49
C ILE A 39 2.75 -1.13 -6.80
N VAL A 40 1.89 -1.50 -7.74
CA VAL A 40 2.36 -1.98 -9.05
C VAL A 40 3.13 -0.88 -9.77
N TYR A 41 2.65 0.35 -9.67
CA TYR A 41 3.33 1.47 -10.32
C TYR A 41 4.73 1.66 -9.74
N GLN A 42 4.87 1.55 -8.42
CA GLN A 42 6.15 1.74 -7.76
C GLN A 42 7.12 0.61 -8.08
N GLN A 43 6.61 -0.61 -8.19
CA GLN A 43 7.45 -1.77 -8.43
C GLN A 43 7.62 -2.10 -9.91
N GLU A 44 6.75 -1.54 -10.74
CA GLU A 44 6.70 -1.82 -12.18
C GLU A 44 6.41 -3.28 -12.48
N GLU A 45 5.86 -3.99 -11.50
CA GLU A 45 5.44 -5.38 -11.66
C GLU A 45 4.58 -5.76 -10.46
N ILE A 46 3.89 -6.89 -10.56
CA ILE A 46 3.08 -7.39 -9.46
C ILE A 46 4.01 -8.12 -8.50
N PRO A 47 4.17 -7.62 -7.28
CA PRO A 47 5.07 -8.26 -6.33
C PRO A 47 4.51 -9.58 -5.81
N ALA A 48 5.38 -10.44 -5.34
CA ALA A 48 4.98 -11.70 -4.78
C ALA A 48 4.44 -11.52 -3.37
N LYS A 49 3.64 -12.49 -2.93
CA LYS A 49 3.14 -12.52 -1.57
C LYS A 49 4.31 -12.48 -0.59
N GLY A 50 4.18 -11.65 0.42
CA GLY A 50 5.20 -11.52 1.45
C GLY A 50 6.24 -10.45 1.17
N THR A 51 6.17 -9.82 0.00
CA THR A 51 7.10 -8.76 -0.36
C THR A 51 6.84 -7.53 0.49
N LEU A 52 7.91 -6.88 0.93
CA LEU A 52 7.80 -5.63 1.67
C LEU A 52 8.22 -4.48 0.75
N ILE A 53 7.41 -3.45 0.72
CA ILE A 53 7.62 -2.31 -0.16
C ILE A 53 7.52 -1.04 0.66
N GLU A 54 8.49 -0.14 0.50
CA GLU A 54 8.47 1.15 1.17
C GLU A 54 8.00 2.23 0.22
N VAL A 55 7.04 3.01 0.67
CA VAL A 55 6.56 4.18 -0.06
C VAL A 55 6.46 5.32 0.94
N GLU A 56 7.30 6.34 0.79
CA GLU A 56 7.33 7.47 1.73
C GLU A 56 7.63 6.95 3.14
N ASN A 57 6.78 7.30 4.10
CA ASN A 57 6.93 6.84 5.47
C ASN A 57 6.10 5.59 5.76
N TYR A 58 5.69 4.92 4.72
CA TYR A 58 4.79 3.78 4.87
C TYR A 58 5.44 2.52 4.33
N GLU A 59 5.09 1.40 4.92
CA GLU A 59 5.57 0.11 4.48
C GLU A 59 4.38 -0.76 4.15
N PHE A 60 4.42 -1.36 2.99
CA PHE A 60 3.36 -2.28 2.57
C PHE A 60 3.89 -3.70 2.57
N GLU A 61 3.10 -4.58 3.15
CA GLU A 61 3.39 -6.01 3.07
C GLU A 61 2.32 -6.64 2.19
N ILE A 62 2.74 -7.38 1.18
CA ILE A 62 1.81 -8.02 0.27
C ILE A 62 1.24 -9.25 0.94
N LYS A 63 -0.02 -9.18 1.30
CA LYS A 63 -0.70 -10.24 2.04
C LYS A 63 -1.25 -11.29 1.12
N GLU A 64 -1.93 -10.86 0.06
CA GLU A 64 -2.50 -11.77 -0.93
C GLU A 64 -2.39 -11.16 -2.31
N VAL A 65 -2.15 -12.02 -3.28
CA VAL A 65 -2.01 -11.59 -4.66
C VAL A 65 -2.58 -12.68 -5.56
N SER A 66 -3.24 -12.26 -6.64
CA SER A 66 -3.71 -13.18 -7.66
C SER A 66 -2.75 -13.17 -8.84
N SER A 67 -3.08 -13.91 -9.89
CA SER A 67 -2.20 -13.98 -11.05
C SER A 67 -2.11 -12.67 -11.81
N THR A 68 -3.07 -11.77 -11.61
CA THR A 68 -3.12 -10.54 -12.40
C THR A 68 -3.07 -9.27 -11.56
N LYS A 69 -3.23 -9.37 -10.24
CA LYS A 69 -3.27 -8.17 -9.41
C LYS A 69 -3.08 -8.50 -7.94
N ILE A 70 -2.81 -7.46 -7.18
CA ILE A 70 -2.69 -7.57 -5.73
C ILE A 70 -4.10 -7.56 -5.15
N GLU A 71 -4.34 -8.43 -4.18
CA GLU A 71 -5.65 -8.54 -3.55
C GLU A 71 -5.70 -7.86 -2.19
N ARG A 72 -4.70 -8.08 -1.35
CA ARG A 72 -4.66 -7.49 -0.02
C ARG A 72 -3.26 -7.09 0.36
N VAL A 73 -3.16 -6.02 1.13
CA VAL A 73 -1.89 -5.54 1.64
C VAL A 73 -2.06 -5.09 3.06
N ILE A 74 -0.96 -5.08 3.80
CA ILE A 74 -0.93 -4.50 5.14
C ILE A 74 -0.10 -3.24 5.07
N LEU A 75 -0.68 -2.14 5.50
CA LEU A 75 0.00 -0.86 5.57
C LEU A 75 0.50 -0.64 6.99
N ARG A 76 1.75 -0.29 7.10
CA ARG A 76 2.33 0.08 8.39
C ARG A 76 2.86 1.50 8.29
N VAL A 77 2.53 2.31 9.29
CA VAL A 77 3.05 3.67 9.36
C VAL A 77 4.35 3.61 10.13
N LYS A 78 5.43 3.99 9.47
CA LYS A 78 6.74 3.96 10.10
C LYS A 78 6.90 5.17 11.00
N ASP A 79 7.47 4.92 12.15
CA ASP A 79 7.75 5.97 13.12
C ASP A 79 9.24 6.21 13.11
N ASP A 80 9.65 7.39 12.73
CA ASP A 80 11.06 7.72 12.58
C ASP A 80 11.75 8.12 13.88
N ASN A 81 11.04 8.14 14.95
CA ASN A 81 11.65 8.57 16.22
C ASN A 81 12.34 7.46 16.96
#